data_5a761960a0fe8f34cbd2594273d5215d
#
_entry.id   5a761960a0fe8f34cbd2594273d5215d
#
_cell.length_a   1.000
_cell.length_b   1.000
_cell.length_c   1.000
_cell.angle_alpha   90.00
_cell.angle_beta   90.00
_cell.angle_gamma   90.00
#
_symmetry.space_group_name_H-M   'P 1'
#
loop_
_entity.id
_entity.type
_entity.pdbx_description
1 polymer ?
#
loop_
_entity_poly.entity_id
_entity_poly.type
_entity_poly.pdbx_seq_one_letter_code
_entity_poly.pdbx_strand_id
1 'polypeptide(L)'
;NRIEKRIDVNHHDMGFLFTLSSVADYRITGDEQAKQDGIEAAEWLLKRYQPKGKFIQAWGAMDDSQSYRFIVDCMLNIPLLFWASEVTGYKKYYDAAYNHMQTSIANIIRPDASSYHTFFFDPVTNKPLRGETHQGFSDDSSWARGQSWAVYGLALCYHYTKEKSILPLFERVT
;
A
#
# COMPACT_ATOMS: atom_id res chain seq x y z
N ASN A 1 -6.99 21.32 9.05
CA ASN A 1 -6.23 20.18 8.55
C ASN A 1 -6.94 18.87 8.95
N ARG A 2 -6.98 17.88 8.06
CA ARG A 2 -7.66 16.57 8.23
C ARG A 2 -6.94 15.72 9.28
N ILE A 3 -5.62 15.71 9.26
CA ILE A 3 -4.78 14.98 10.22
C ILE A 3 -4.96 15.54 11.62
N GLU A 4 -4.83 16.83 11.80
CA GLU A 4 -5.01 17.52 13.08
C GLU A 4 -6.37 17.21 13.72
N LYS A 5 -7.43 17.18 12.92
CA LYS A 5 -8.80 16.89 13.37
C LYS A 5 -9.11 15.40 13.43
N ARG A 6 -8.21 14.53 13.00
CA ARG A 6 -8.38 13.06 12.92
C ARG A 6 -9.64 12.64 12.18
N ILE A 7 -9.97 13.37 11.10
CA ILE A 7 -11.15 13.09 10.28
C ILE A 7 -10.76 12.08 9.21
N ASP A 8 -11.43 10.90 9.23
CA ASP A 8 -11.30 9.85 8.24
C ASP A 8 -9.82 9.47 7.97
N VAL A 9 -9.14 9.04 9.03
CA VAL A 9 -7.71 8.68 9.01
C VAL A 9 -7.47 7.17 9.19
N ASN A 10 -8.52 6.38 9.38
CA ASN A 10 -8.41 4.94 9.67
C ASN A 10 -8.73 4.08 8.44
N HIS A 11 -8.02 4.29 7.35
CA HIS A 11 -8.06 3.49 6.12
C HIS A 11 -6.70 3.51 5.42
N HIS A 12 -6.49 2.65 4.43
CA HIS A 12 -5.19 2.55 3.77
C HIS A 12 -4.88 3.70 2.79
N ASP A 13 -5.89 4.47 2.35
CA ASP A 13 -5.71 5.57 1.38
C ASP A 13 -4.97 6.79 1.94
N MET A 14 -4.46 6.71 3.16
CA MET A 14 -3.60 7.74 3.72
C MET A 14 -2.40 8.06 2.81
N GLY A 15 -1.87 7.05 2.09
CA GLY A 15 -0.82 7.25 1.11
C GLY A 15 -1.26 8.11 -0.07
N PHE A 16 -2.42 7.82 -0.68
CA PHE A 16 -2.99 8.65 -1.76
C PHE A 16 -3.20 10.10 -1.34
N LEU A 17 -3.78 10.28 -0.15
CA LEU A 17 -4.13 11.62 0.33
C LEU A 17 -2.89 12.45 0.63
N PHE A 18 -1.92 11.88 1.35
CA PHE A 18 -0.82 12.66 1.92
C PHE A 18 0.45 12.66 1.06
N THR A 19 0.67 11.67 0.22
CA THR A 19 1.78 11.72 -0.75
C THR A 19 1.56 12.84 -1.79
N LEU A 20 0.32 13.02 -2.24
CA LEU A 20 -0.04 14.04 -3.24
C LEU A 20 -0.34 15.42 -2.65
N SER A 21 -0.40 15.56 -1.35
CA SER A 21 -0.61 16.84 -0.64
C SER A 21 0.58 17.20 0.23
N SER A 22 0.59 16.79 1.50
CA SER A 22 1.61 17.22 2.47
C SER A 22 3.02 16.82 2.08
N VAL A 23 3.25 15.60 1.56
CA VAL A 23 4.59 15.19 1.10
C VAL A 23 5.03 15.99 -0.13
N ALA A 24 4.11 16.23 -1.08
CA ALA A 24 4.40 17.05 -2.26
C ALA A 24 4.69 18.50 -1.86
N ASP A 25 3.91 19.07 -0.96
CA ASP A 25 4.12 20.42 -0.43
C ASP A 25 5.50 20.53 0.23
N TYR A 26 5.82 19.64 1.18
CA TYR A 26 7.15 19.62 1.79
C TYR A 26 8.29 19.51 0.77
N ARG A 27 8.15 18.65 -0.25
CA ARG A 27 9.18 18.48 -1.28
C ARG A 27 9.40 19.72 -2.15
N ILE A 28 8.36 20.53 -2.35
CA ILE A 28 8.42 21.73 -3.20
C ILE A 28 8.83 22.96 -2.40
N THR A 29 8.29 23.12 -1.18
CA THR A 29 8.40 24.35 -0.39
C THR A 29 9.37 24.25 0.78
N GLY A 30 9.63 23.03 1.27
CA GLY A 30 10.37 22.80 2.52
C GLY A 30 9.53 23.07 3.77
N ASP A 31 8.20 23.14 3.67
CA ASP A 31 7.31 23.43 4.82
C ASP A 31 7.39 22.29 5.86
N GLU A 32 7.93 22.59 7.02
CA GLU A 32 8.10 21.64 8.13
C GLU A 32 6.75 21.18 8.71
N GLN A 33 5.67 22.00 8.64
CA GLN A 33 4.35 21.56 9.07
C GLN A 33 3.79 20.50 8.11
N ALA A 34 3.94 20.70 6.81
CA ALA A 34 3.56 19.72 5.80
C ALA A 34 4.33 18.39 5.99
N LYS A 35 5.61 18.46 6.35
CA LYS A 35 6.41 17.27 6.70
C LYS A 35 5.84 16.54 7.92
N GLN A 36 5.50 17.25 9.00
CA GLN A 36 4.92 16.65 10.19
C GLN A 36 3.57 16.00 9.90
N ASP A 37 2.71 16.66 9.11
CA ASP A 37 1.42 16.10 8.65
C ASP A 37 1.62 14.81 7.87
N GLY A 38 2.61 14.75 6.98
CA GLY A 38 2.96 13.54 6.24
C GLY A 38 3.46 12.41 7.14
N ILE A 39 4.28 12.71 8.15
CA ILE A 39 4.78 11.73 9.13
C ILE A 39 3.60 11.20 9.98
N GLU A 40 2.70 12.06 10.44
CA GLU A 40 1.53 11.64 11.20
C GLU A 40 0.60 10.77 10.35
N ALA A 41 0.43 11.09 9.06
CA ALA A 41 -0.32 10.27 8.13
C ALA A 41 0.32 8.88 7.95
N ALA A 42 1.64 8.80 7.91
CA ALA A 42 2.37 7.53 7.86
C ALA A 42 2.16 6.69 9.13
N GLU A 43 2.10 7.33 10.32
CA GLU A 43 1.75 6.63 11.58
C GLU A 43 0.32 6.06 11.54
N TRP A 44 -0.64 6.79 10.98
CA TRP A 44 -1.99 6.28 10.81
C TRP A 44 -2.05 5.11 9.83
N LEU A 45 -1.33 5.19 8.71
CA LEU A 45 -1.23 4.08 7.77
C LEU A 45 -0.55 2.87 8.41
N LEU A 46 0.50 3.07 9.19
CA LEU A 46 1.22 2.00 9.89
C LEU A 46 0.34 1.26 10.91
N LYS A 47 -0.65 1.91 11.53
CA LYS A 47 -1.63 1.24 12.40
C LYS A 47 -2.47 0.19 11.68
N ARG A 48 -2.54 0.24 10.36
CA ARG A 48 -3.24 -0.74 9.53
C ARG A 48 -2.35 -1.92 9.11
N TYR A 49 -1.10 -1.92 9.53
CA TYR A 49 -0.17 -3.01 9.22
C TYR A 49 -0.46 -4.25 10.07
N GLN A 50 -0.61 -5.39 9.40
CA GLN A 50 -0.79 -6.71 9.98
C GLN A 50 0.57 -7.43 10.02
N PRO A 51 1.30 -7.47 11.16
CA PRO A 51 2.67 -7.96 11.20
C PRO A 51 2.81 -9.44 10.82
N LYS A 52 1.83 -10.27 11.17
CA LYS A 52 1.83 -11.70 10.86
C LYS A 52 1.52 -11.96 9.39
N GLY A 53 0.54 -11.24 8.82
CA GLY A 53 0.17 -11.31 7.41
C GLY A 53 1.12 -10.55 6.49
N LYS A 54 1.94 -9.64 7.05
CA LYS A 54 2.90 -8.79 6.33
C LYS A 54 2.25 -7.90 5.27
N PHE A 55 1.08 -7.34 5.57
CA PHE A 55 0.37 -6.44 4.67
C PHE A 55 -0.34 -5.30 5.42
N ILE A 56 -0.68 -4.23 4.70
CA ILE A 56 -1.55 -3.15 5.16
C ILE A 56 -2.99 -3.57 4.89
N GLN A 57 -3.80 -3.71 5.94
CA GLN A 57 -5.21 -4.01 5.80
C GLN A 57 -5.97 -2.84 5.17
N ALA A 58 -6.79 -3.10 4.15
CA ALA A 58 -7.43 -2.06 3.35
C ALA A 58 -8.41 -1.20 4.17
N TRP A 59 -9.42 -1.82 4.75
CA TRP A 59 -10.46 -1.17 5.59
C TRP A 59 -11.00 -2.15 6.63
N GLY A 60 -12.09 -1.80 7.33
CA GLY A 60 -12.67 -2.57 8.41
C GLY A 60 -11.88 -2.47 9.72
N ALA A 61 -12.41 -3.00 10.79
CA ALA A 61 -11.72 -3.09 12.06
C ALA A 61 -10.51 -4.03 11.96
N MET A 62 -9.45 -3.74 12.72
CA MET A 62 -8.19 -4.51 12.63
C MET A 62 -8.31 -5.94 13.18
N ASP A 63 -9.32 -6.20 14.00
CA ASP A 63 -9.68 -7.49 14.59
C ASP A 63 -10.83 -8.21 13.84
N ASP A 64 -11.38 -7.59 12.80
CA ASP A 64 -12.43 -8.19 11.97
C ASP A 64 -11.83 -9.21 10.99
N SER A 65 -12.10 -10.47 11.25
CA SER A 65 -11.65 -11.58 10.39
C SER A 65 -12.17 -11.50 8.95
N GLN A 66 -13.31 -10.88 8.71
CA GLN A 66 -13.89 -10.71 7.38
C GLN A 66 -13.19 -9.60 6.57
N SER A 67 -12.47 -8.72 7.25
CA SER A 67 -11.71 -7.62 6.65
C SER A 67 -10.20 -7.91 6.55
N TYR A 68 -9.75 -9.15 6.83
CA TYR A 68 -8.33 -9.53 6.82
C TYR A 68 -7.82 -9.70 5.38
N ARG A 69 -7.66 -8.55 4.71
CA ARG A 69 -7.33 -8.45 3.28
C ARG A 69 -6.61 -7.15 2.94
N PHE A 70 -5.94 -7.14 1.81
CA PHE A 70 -5.44 -5.92 1.19
C PHE A 70 -5.98 -5.77 -0.23
N ILE A 71 -5.80 -4.62 -0.84
CA ILE A 71 -6.17 -4.34 -2.23
C ILE A 71 -4.97 -3.79 -3.00
N VAL A 72 -5.01 -3.92 -4.32
CA VAL A 72 -3.92 -3.53 -5.23
C VAL A 72 -3.57 -2.04 -5.12
N ASP A 73 -4.53 -1.20 -4.78
CA ASP A 73 -4.39 0.25 -4.54
C ASP A 73 -3.31 0.55 -3.48
N CYS A 74 -3.10 -0.36 -2.52
CA CYS A 74 -2.11 -0.14 -1.46
C CYS A 74 -0.68 -0.04 -1.99
N MET A 75 -0.41 -0.55 -3.18
CA MET A 75 0.86 -0.35 -3.89
C MET A 75 1.18 1.13 -4.12
N LEU A 76 0.16 2.00 -4.16
CA LEU A 76 0.31 3.46 -4.25
C LEU A 76 0.22 4.16 -2.88
N ASN A 77 -0.14 3.43 -1.82
CA ASN A 77 -0.21 3.97 -0.47
C ASN A 77 1.09 3.78 0.32
N ILE A 78 1.79 2.67 0.11
CA ILE A 78 3.06 2.38 0.79
C ILE A 78 4.23 3.35 0.46
N PRO A 79 4.26 4.10 -0.67
CA PRO A 79 5.25 5.16 -0.87
C PRO A 79 5.31 6.20 0.25
N LEU A 80 4.18 6.47 0.92
CA LEU A 80 4.16 7.33 2.11
C LEU A 80 5.05 6.77 3.23
N LEU A 81 5.03 5.45 3.44
CA LEU A 81 5.87 4.79 4.46
C LEU A 81 7.35 4.80 4.06
N PHE A 82 7.67 4.54 2.80
CA PHE A 82 9.05 4.67 2.32
C PHE A 82 9.59 6.08 2.54
N TRP A 83 8.83 7.10 2.13
CA TRP A 83 9.18 8.49 2.36
C TRP A 83 9.34 8.83 3.86
N ALA A 84 8.42 8.36 4.70
CA ALA A 84 8.52 8.58 6.14
C ALA A 84 9.80 7.97 6.73
N SER A 85 10.23 6.80 6.22
CA SER A 85 11.51 6.21 6.60
C SER A 85 12.70 7.08 6.19
N GLU A 86 12.66 7.66 4.98
CA GLU A 86 13.74 8.55 4.49
C GLU A 86 13.90 9.80 5.37
N VAL A 87 12.78 10.46 5.71
CA VAL A 87 12.83 11.74 6.44
C VAL A 87 13.00 11.60 7.95
N THR A 88 12.66 10.44 8.52
CA THR A 88 12.76 10.19 9.98
C THR A 88 13.93 9.30 10.35
N GLY A 89 14.44 8.49 9.45
CA GLY A 89 15.40 7.42 9.72
C GLY A 89 14.81 6.19 10.42
N TYR A 90 13.51 6.15 10.69
CA TYR A 90 12.87 5.04 11.40
C TYR A 90 12.56 3.86 10.47
N LYS A 91 13.28 2.77 10.69
CA LYS A 91 13.19 1.54 9.89
C LYS A 91 11.80 0.89 9.90
N LYS A 92 10.99 1.09 10.93
CA LYS A 92 9.64 0.53 11.04
C LYS A 92 8.75 0.82 9.83
N TYR A 93 8.87 2.00 9.25
CA TYR A 93 8.11 2.38 8.06
C TYR A 93 8.59 1.62 6.82
N TYR A 94 9.90 1.58 6.61
CA TYR A 94 10.49 0.82 5.51
C TYR A 94 10.11 -0.65 5.58
N ASP A 95 10.25 -1.28 6.75
CA ASP A 95 9.97 -2.70 6.93
C ASP A 95 8.50 -3.03 6.65
N ALA A 96 7.56 -2.20 7.10
CA ALA A 96 6.14 -2.39 6.81
C ALA A 96 5.83 -2.25 5.31
N ALA A 97 6.37 -1.21 4.66
CA ALA A 97 6.20 -0.98 3.22
C ALA A 97 6.81 -2.10 2.39
N TYR A 98 8.04 -2.51 2.71
CA TYR A 98 8.76 -3.58 2.02
C TYR A 98 8.04 -4.93 2.16
N ASN A 99 7.62 -5.29 3.38
CA ASN A 99 6.86 -6.51 3.60
C ASN A 99 5.53 -6.51 2.83
N HIS A 100 4.81 -5.37 2.82
CA HIS A 100 3.58 -5.27 2.05
C HIS A 100 3.83 -5.40 0.55
N MET A 101 4.87 -4.77 0.02
CA MET A 101 5.30 -4.90 -1.37
C MET A 101 5.55 -6.37 -1.74
N GLN A 102 6.33 -7.09 -0.95
CA GLN A 102 6.63 -8.51 -1.21
C GLN A 102 5.36 -9.37 -1.15
N THR A 103 4.49 -9.12 -0.18
CA THR A 103 3.21 -9.83 -0.06
C THR A 103 2.29 -9.53 -1.26
N SER A 104 2.27 -8.29 -1.75
CA SER A 104 1.50 -7.90 -2.93
C SER A 104 2.02 -8.58 -4.18
N ILE A 105 3.32 -8.56 -4.42
CA ILE A 105 3.95 -9.23 -5.57
C ILE A 105 3.63 -10.73 -5.58
N ALA A 106 3.66 -11.38 -4.42
CA ALA A 106 3.45 -12.82 -4.31
C ALA A 106 1.99 -13.25 -4.48
N ASN A 107 1.01 -12.35 -4.26
CA ASN A 107 -0.39 -12.78 -4.14
C ASN A 107 -1.36 -12.01 -5.04
N ILE A 108 -1.15 -10.70 -5.28
CA ILE A 108 -2.10 -9.90 -6.05
C ILE A 108 -1.85 -9.99 -7.57
N ILE A 109 -0.61 -10.22 -7.98
CA ILE A 109 -0.23 -10.41 -9.38
C ILE A 109 -0.40 -11.88 -9.73
N ARG A 110 -1.23 -12.16 -10.75
CA ARG A 110 -1.47 -13.52 -11.25
C ARG A 110 -0.30 -14.02 -12.11
N PRO A 111 -0.22 -15.34 -12.37
CA PRO A 111 0.81 -15.90 -13.26
C PRO A 111 0.81 -15.33 -14.68
N ASP A 112 -0.35 -14.90 -15.19
CA ASP A 112 -0.52 -14.25 -16.49
C ASP A 112 -0.18 -12.75 -16.49
N ALA A 113 0.32 -12.23 -15.36
CA ALA A 113 0.66 -10.83 -15.11
C ALA A 113 -0.55 -9.89 -14.95
N SER A 114 -1.77 -10.37 -14.99
CA SER A 114 -2.94 -9.59 -14.58
C SER A 114 -3.01 -9.47 -13.05
N SER A 115 -3.82 -8.55 -12.52
CA SER A 115 -3.95 -8.37 -11.09
C SER A 115 -5.35 -8.71 -10.56
N TYR A 116 -5.40 -9.28 -9.35
CA TYR A 116 -6.61 -9.23 -8.54
C TYR A 116 -6.87 -7.81 -8.05
N HIS A 117 -8.12 -7.48 -7.75
CA HIS A 117 -8.44 -6.22 -7.08
C HIS A 117 -8.12 -6.32 -5.59
N THR A 118 -8.60 -7.35 -4.92
CA THR A 118 -8.40 -7.62 -3.49
C THR A 118 -7.87 -9.02 -3.27
N PHE A 119 -7.16 -9.24 -2.16
CA PHE A 119 -6.65 -10.55 -1.79
C PHE A 119 -6.85 -10.82 -0.30
N PHE A 120 -7.48 -11.94 0.01
CA PHE A 120 -7.81 -12.37 1.37
C PHE A 120 -6.78 -13.33 1.94
N PHE A 121 -6.59 -13.23 3.23
CA PHE A 121 -5.76 -14.14 4.02
C PHE A 121 -6.58 -14.79 5.12
N ASP A 122 -6.17 -15.97 5.53
CA ASP A 122 -6.73 -16.63 6.70
C ASP A 122 -6.27 -15.89 7.97
N PRO A 123 -7.18 -15.37 8.81
CA PRO A 123 -6.82 -14.55 9.96
C PRO A 123 -6.14 -15.33 11.10
N VAL A 124 -6.26 -16.67 11.09
CA VAL A 124 -5.66 -17.55 12.11
C VAL A 124 -4.27 -18.00 11.67
N THR A 125 -4.17 -18.52 10.44
CA THR A 125 -2.92 -19.09 9.92
C THR A 125 -2.06 -18.09 9.15
N ASN A 126 -2.62 -16.95 8.78
CA ASN A 126 -2.03 -15.91 7.94
C ASN A 126 -1.62 -16.41 6.53
N LYS A 127 -2.19 -17.53 6.07
CA LYS A 127 -1.94 -18.06 4.73
C LYS A 127 -2.80 -17.36 3.70
N PRO A 128 -2.29 -17.20 2.45
CA PRO A 128 -3.09 -16.73 1.32
C PRO A 128 -4.33 -17.61 1.13
N LEU A 129 -5.48 -17.00 0.87
CA LEU A 129 -6.75 -17.70 0.61
C LEU A 129 -7.19 -17.55 -0.85
N ARG A 130 -7.55 -16.31 -1.26
CA ARG A 130 -8.14 -16.07 -2.58
C ARG A 130 -8.08 -14.61 -2.99
N GLY A 131 -8.04 -14.37 -4.30
CA GLY A 131 -8.27 -13.07 -4.88
C GLY A 131 -9.73 -12.89 -5.29
N GLU A 132 -10.23 -11.67 -5.21
CA GLU A 132 -11.60 -11.27 -5.56
C GLU A 132 -11.59 -9.87 -6.19
N THR A 133 -12.77 -9.42 -6.65
CA THR A 133 -12.98 -8.03 -7.08
C THR A 133 -14.14 -7.38 -6.34
N HIS A 134 -14.09 -6.03 -6.22
CA HIS A 134 -15.20 -5.19 -5.80
C HIS A 134 -15.70 -4.25 -6.90
N GLN A 135 -14.81 -3.92 -7.83
CA GLN A 135 -15.06 -2.92 -8.86
C GLN A 135 -14.85 -3.47 -10.28
N GLY A 136 -14.24 -4.65 -10.41
CA GLY A 136 -14.10 -5.36 -11.68
C GLY A 136 -15.38 -6.11 -12.06
N PHE A 137 -15.38 -6.66 -13.27
CA PHE A 137 -16.53 -7.39 -13.81
C PHE A 137 -16.77 -8.73 -13.09
N SER A 138 -15.71 -9.49 -12.80
CA SER A 138 -15.74 -10.76 -12.06
C SER A 138 -14.42 -11.00 -11.37
N ASP A 139 -14.36 -11.94 -10.43
CA ASP A 139 -13.13 -12.29 -9.69
C ASP A 139 -12.01 -12.79 -10.61
N ASP A 140 -12.35 -13.38 -11.74
CA ASP A 140 -11.39 -13.84 -12.76
C ASP A 140 -10.99 -12.74 -13.75
N SER A 141 -11.70 -11.60 -13.77
CA SER A 141 -11.36 -10.48 -14.65
C SER A 141 -10.21 -9.63 -14.07
N SER A 142 -9.54 -8.87 -14.93
CA SER A 142 -8.63 -7.82 -14.52
C SER A 142 -9.34 -6.47 -14.56
N TRP A 143 -9.42 -5.82 -13.41
CA TRP A 143 -9.98 -4.47 -13.32
C TRP A 143 -8.94 -3.45 -13.81
N ALA A 144 -9.23 -2.76 -14.90
CA ALA A 144 -8.26 -1.92 -15.62
C ALA A 144 -7.54 -0.89 -14.72
N ARG A 145 -8.28 -0.20 -13.83
CA ARG A 145 -7.67 0.73 -12.87
C ARG A 145 -6.77 0.01 -11.87
N GLY A 146 -7.16 -1.16 -11.38
CA GLY A 146 -6.34 -2.00 -10.49
C GLY A 146 -5.05 -2.46 -11.17
N GLN A 147 -5.12 -2.87 -12.44
CA GLN A 147 -3.94 -3.21 -13.22
C GLN A 147 -2.99 -2.01 -13.34
N SER A 148 -3.53 -0.82 -13.60
CA SER A 148 -2.73 0.42 -13.64
C SER A 148 -2.06 0.73 -12.30
N TRP A 149 -2.72 0.42 -11.17
CA TRP A 149 -2.13 0.53 -9.84
C TRP A 149 -0.97 -0.44 -9.63
N ALA A 150 -1.08 -1.68 -10.15
CA ALA A 150 0.02 -2.64 -10.08
C ALA A 150 1.23 -2.14 -10.88
N VAL A 151 1.03 -1.67 -12.11
CA VAL A 151 2.10 -1.10 -12.96
C VAL A 151 2.80 0.07 -12.25
N TYR A 152 2.02 1.09 -11.87
CA TYR A 152 2.59 2.29 -11.25
C TYR A 152 3.21 1.99 -9.88
N GLY A 153 2.54 1.14 -9.09
CA GLY A 153 3.03 0.75 -7.78
C GLY A 153 4.37 0.02 -7.82
N LEU A 154 4.58 -0.89 -8.78
CA LEU A 154 5.87 -1.55 -8.97
C LEU A 154 6.98 -0.55 -9.34
N ALA A 155 6.68 0.45 -10.18
CA ALA A 155 7.63 1.51 -10.52
C ALA A 155 8.04 2.33 -9.28
N LEU A 156 7.06 2.71 -8.43
CA LEU A 156 7.32 3.41 -7.17
C LEU A 156 8.11 2.55 -6.17
N CYS A 157 7.75 1.26 -6.05
CA CYS A 157 8.51 0.33 -5.19
C CYS A 157 9.97 0.23 -5.66
N TYR A 158 10.21 0.11 -6.96
CA TYR A 158 11.58 0.15 -7.50
C TYR A 158 12.28 1.48 -7.22
N HIS A 159 11.56 2.61 -7.33
CA HIS A 159 12.14 3.92 -7.04
C HIS A 159 12.71 4.00 -5.61
N TYR A 160 11.98 3.49 -4.62
CA TYR A 160 12.42 3.53 -3.21
C TYR A 160 13.40 2.42 -2.84
N THR A 161 13.21 1.20 -3.32
CA THR A 161 13.99 0.03 -2.89
C THR A 161 15.25 -0.21 -3.74
N LYS A 162 15.24 0.23 -5.01
CA LYS A 162 16.25 -0.09 -6.04
C LYS A 162 16.41 -1.60 -6.27
N GLU A 163 15.41 -2.39 -5.89
CA GLU A 163 15.44 -3.84 -6.00
C GLU A 163 15.21 -4.30 -7.45
N LYS A 164 16.27 -4.73 -8.10
CA LYS A 164 16.25 -5.11 -9.53
C LYS A 164 15.38 -6.32 -9.83
N SER A 165 15.09 -7.16 -8.83
CA SER A 165 14.19 -8.32 -8.98
C SER A 165 12.75 -7.92 -9.36
N ILE A 166 12.36 -6.67 -9.12
CA ILE A 166 11.04 -6.12 -9.51
C ILE A 166 10.93 -5.91 -11.03
N LEU A 167 12.04 -5.63 -11.71
CA LEU A 167 12.02 -5.20 -13.13
C LEU A 167 11.41 -6.23 -14.08
N PRO A 168 11.76 -7.54 -14.02
CA PRO A 168 11.11 -8.53 -14.91
C PRO A 168 9.60 -8.65 -14.68
N LEU A 169 9.14 -8.44 -13.45
CA LEU A 169 7.71 -8.44 -13.15
C LEU A 169 7.06 -7.17 -13.71
N PHE A 170 7.68 -6.01 -13.51
CA PHE A 170 7.21 -4.74 -14.07
C PHE A 170 7.01 -4.82 -15.59
N GLU A 171 7.99 -5.36 -16.33
CA GLU A 171 7.91 -5.56 -17.79
C GLU A 171 6.76 -6.48 -18.21
N ARG A 172 6.42 -7.47 -17.37
CA ARG A 172 5.33 -8.42 -17.68
C ARG A 172 3.95 -7.82 -17.38
N VAL A 173 3.84 -6.95 -16.39
CA VAL A 173 2.56 -6.35 -15.93
C VAL A 173 2.16 -5.16 -16.83
N THR A 174 3.15 -4.57 -17.53
CA THR A 174 2.96 -3.44 -18.46
C THR A 174 2.45 -3.91 -19.82
#